data_6d8dda7eb6c92b74ab5b457a548ce552
#
_entry.id   6d8dda7eb6c92b74ab5b457a548ce552
#
_cell.length_a   1.000
_cell.length_b   1.000
_cell.length_c   1.000
_cell.angle_alpha   90.00
_cell.angle_beta   90.00
_cell.angle_gamma   90.00
#
_symmetry.space_group_name_H-M   'P 1'
#
loop_
_entity.id
_entity.type
_entity.pdbx_description
1 polymer ?
#
loop_
_entity_poly.entity_id
_entity_poly.type
_entity_poly.pdbx_seq_one_letter_code
_entity_poly.pdbx_strand_id
1 'polypeptide(L)'
;MITTITKRDGRVAFFDINKIANAIEKAFQATSGTKSYATCLEMAQEVSDYFEKENIDSPSVEQIQDRVERVLIDHGFVQTAKAYILYRAERTRIRNMNDRLMKTFEDITYKDATDSDIKRENANIDGNTAMGSMLKYGSEGAKHFYESYVLNPKHSEAHRNGDIHIHDLDFYTLTTTCCQIDLLKLFEGGFSTGHGVLREPNSIASYASLACIAIQSNQNDQHGGQSVPNFDYSMAPGVAKTYKKRYRSNLTSLIEVMDSEEHAKAMKEAFVKLEDMGLVPTLDKNETYDAEEAKLAEEIGIPVEIYQKAHAFTVKKSTEETDKETYQAMEALLHNLNTMHSRAGAQTPFSSINYGMDTSTEARMVMKNMLLVTEAGLGDGETAIFPIQIFRVKEGVNFNPGEPNYDLFKLACRVSAKRLFPNFSFQDAPFNLKYYKEGHPETEIAYMGCRTRVMANVHDPEKEITPGRGNLSFTSINLPRIATVSYTHLTLPTILLV
;
A
#
# COMPACT_ATOMS: atom_id res chain seq x y z
N MET A 1 10.90 -15.89 60.72
CA MET A 1 10.18 -16.44 59.52
C MET A 1 9.68 -15.31 58.70
N ILE A 2 10.08 -15.21 57.42
CA ILE A 2 9.63 -14.14 56.52
C ILE A 2 8.13 -14.28 56.37
N THR A 3 7.38 -13.20 56.62
CA THR A 3 5.91 -13.18 56.51
C THR A 3 5.43 -12.34 55.30
N THR A 4 6.28 -11.42 54.82
CA THR A 4 5.94 -10.51 53.77
C THR A 4 7.05 -10.36 52.75
N ILE A 5 6.70 -9.88 51.54
CA ILE A 5 7.59 -9.50 50.46
C ILE A 5 7.21 -8.14 49.92
N THR A 6 8.17 -7.38 49.48
CA THR A 6 7.95 -6.15 48.73
C THR A 6 7.90 -6.46 47.24
N LYS A 7 6.71 -6.23 46.63
CA LYS A 7 6.56 -6.33 45.19
C LYS A 7 7.25 -5.19 44.45
N ARG A 8 7.45 -5.33 43.13
CA ARG A 8 8.11 -4.35 42.27
C ARG A 8 7.43 -2.98 42.23
N ASP A 9 6.13 -2.96 42.42
CA ASP A 9 5.29 -1.75 42.52
C ASP A 9 5.26 -1.13 43.93
N GLY A 10 6.13 -1.60 44.83
CA GLY A 10 6.23 -1.12 46.22
C GLY A 10 5.18 -1.71 47.17
N ARG A 11 4.17 -2.45 46.69
CA ARG A 11 3.17 -3.06 47.57
C ARG A 11 3.76 -4.21 48.36
N VAL A 12 3.35 -4.31 49.63
CA VAL A 12 3.70 -5.46 50.48
C VAL A 12 2.65 -6.56 50.28
N ALA A 13 3.11 -7.80 50.15
CA ALA A 13 2.27 -8.99 50.02
C ALA A 13 2.75 -10.12 50.91
N PHE A 14 1.91 -11.08 51.23
CA PHE A 14 2.28 -12.27 52.01
C PHE A 14 3.33 -13.10 51.25
N PHE A 15 4.31 -13.57 51.99
CA PHE A 15 5.35 -14.47 51.46
C PHE A 15 4.72 -15.87 51.23
N ASP A 16 5.04 -16.48 50.13
CA ASP A 16 4.58 -17.81 49.76
C ASP A 16 5.74 -18.59 49.14
N ILE A 17 6.30 -19.51 49.92
CA ILE A 17 7.45 -20.34 49.58
C ILE A 17 7.15 -21.23 48.35
N ASN A 18 5.89 -21.66 48.19
CA ASN A 18 5.52 -22.52 47.06
C ASN A 18 5.69 -21.82 45.71
N LYS A 19 5.61 -20.50 45.67
CA LYS A 19 5.89 -19.75 44.44
C LYS A 19 7.34 -19.83 44.00
N ILE A 20 8.26 -19.88 44.99
CA ILE A 20 9.70 -20.08 44.74
C ILE A 20 9.93 -21.53 44.28
N ALA A 21 9.39 -22.53 45.01
CA ALA A 21 9.53 -23.94 44.64
C ALA A 21 8.99 -24.21 43.22
N ASN A 22 7.82 -23.69 42.87
CA ASN A 22 7.21 -23.81 41.53
C ASN A 22 8.10 -23.13 40.44
N ALA A 23 8.73 -22.02 40.76
CA ALA A 23 9.60 -21.32 39.80
C ALA A 23 10.91 -22.13 39.54
N ILE A 24 11.46 -22.75 40.60
CA ILE A 24 12.61 -23.65 40.51
C ILE A 24 12.25 -24.90 39.70
N GLU A 25 11.09 -25.53 39.99
CA GLU A 25 10.60 -26.69 39.25
C GLU A 25 10.48 -26.43 37.74
N LYS A 26 9.85 -25.32 37.39
CA LYS A 26 9.75 -24.91 35.97
C LYS A 26 11.11 -24.71 35.29
N ALA A 27 12.10 -24.20 36.03
CA ALA A 27 13.46 -24.07 35.51
C ALA A 27 14.12 -25.44 35.26
N PHE A 28 13.85 -26.41 36.09
CA PHE A 28 14.32 -27.80 35.86
C PHE A 28 13.61 -28.43 34.67
N GLN A 29 12.30 -28.25 34.53
CA GLN A 29 11.53 -28.76 33.37
C GLN A 29 12.07 -28.21 32.04
N ALA A 30 12.55 -26.96 32.02
CA ALA A 30 13.11 -26.33 30.84
C ALA A 30 14.52 -26.85 30.45
N THR A 31 15.18 -27.65 31.30
CA THR A 31 16.57 -28.07 31.08
C THR A 31 16.78 -29.60 31.06
N SER A 32 15.80 -30.36 30.65
CA SER A 32 15.84 -31.83 30.57
C SER A 32 16.09 -32.55 31.89
N GLY A 33 16.09 -31.85 33.03
CA GLY A 33 16.24 -32.38 34.37
C GLY A 33 14.91 -32.30 35.13
N THR A 34 14.35 -33.43 35.51
CA THR A 34 13.23 -33.45 36.47
C THR A 34 13.79 -33.66 37.87
N LYS A 35 13.48 -32.74 38.78
CA LYS A 35 13.69 -32.93 40.22
C LYS A 35 12.31 -33.07 40.90
N SER A 36 12.32 -33.79 42.02
CA SER A 36 11.09 -33.89 42.79
C SER A 36 10.68 -32.54 43.35
N TYR A 37 9.38 -32.28 43.48
CA TYR A 37 8.88 -31.05 44.08
C TYR A 37 9.47 -30.84 45.50
N ALA A 38 9.65 -31.95 46.26
CA ALA A 38 10.28 -31.89 47.57
C ALA A 38 11.68 -31.26 47.53
N THR A 39 12.53 -31.64 46.55
CA THR A 39 13.83 -31.02 46.35
C THR A 39 13.75 -29.55 45.99
N CYS A 40 12.77 -29.17 45.17
CA CYS A 40 12.57 -27.75 44.82
C CYS A 40 12.09 -26.95 46.06
N LEU A 41 11.31 -27.55 46.92
CA LEU A 41 10.86 -26.96 48.19
C LEU A 41 12.01 -26.79 49.18
N GLU A 42 12.92 -27.79 49.30
CA GLU A 42 14.16 -27.69 50.11
C GLU A 42 15.01 -26.49 49.67
N MET A 43 15.24 -26.33 48.39
CA MET A 43 15.97 -25.17 47.84
C MET A 43 15.22 -23.83 48.07
N ALA A 44 13.89 -23.83 47.96
CA ALA A 44 13.08 -22.66 48.30
C ALA A 44 13.15 -22.30 49.81
N GLN A 45 13.25 -23.32 50.69
CA GLN A 45 13.45 -23.11 52.11
C GLN A 45 14.85 -22.49 52.37
N GLU A 46 15.89 -22.95 51.69
CA GLU A 46 17.22 -22.36 51.80
C GLU A 46 17.26 -20.89 51.41
N VAL A 47 16.46 -20.51 50.37
CA VAL A 47 16.32 -19.11 50.00
C VAL A 47 15.65 -18.31 51.13
N SER A 48 14.62 -18.86 51.79
CA SER A 48 13.94 -18.24 52.92
C SER A 48 14.87 -18.06 54.11
N ASP A 49 15.58 -19.15 54.50
CA ASP A 49 16.47 -19.18 55.62
C ASP A 49 17.64 -18.16 55.51
N TYR A 50 18.07 -17.89 54.28
CA TYR A 50 19.08 -16.86 54.04
C TYR A 50 18.58 -15.47 54.51
N PHE A 51 17.37 -15.07 54.13
CA PHE A 51 16.85 -13.76 54.49
C PHE A 51 16.55 -13.68 56.00
N GLU A 52 16.18 -14.78 56.63
CA GLU A 52 16.03 -14.83 58.09
C GLU A 52 17.39 -14.60 58.80
N LYS A 53 18.47 -15.21 58.36
CA LYS A 53 19.81 -15.03 58.89
C LYS A 53 20.30 -13.59 58.72
N GLU A 54 19.97 -12.97 57.62
CA GLU A 54 20.35 -11.59 57.32
C GLU A 54 19.43 -10.54 57.99
N ASN A 55 18.42 -11.00 58.78
CA ASN A 55 17.39 -10.15 59.45
C ASN A 55 16.64 -9.25 58.47
N ILE A 56 16.30 -9.74 57.29
CA ILE A 56 15.49 -9.03 56.26
C ILE A 56 14.06 -9.53 56.35
N ASP A 57 13.15 -8.74 56.96
CA ASP A 57 11.78 -9.13 57.21
C ASP A 57 10.85 -9.10 55.98
N SER A 58 11.16 -8.24 55.02
CA SER A 58 10.38 -8.08 53.80
C SER A 58 11.26 -7.90 52.57
N PRO A 59 11.91 -9.00 52.10
CA PRO A 59 12.78 -8.92 50.93
C PRO A 59 11.98 -8.55 49.66
N SER A 60 12.64 -7.86 48.75
CA SER A 60 12.03 -7.58 47.44
C SER A 60 12.00 -8.83 46.55
N VAL A 61 11.08 -8.87 45.60
CA VAL A 61 11.02 -9.96 44.59
C VAL A 61 12.37 -10.13 43.88
N GLU A 62 13.08 -9.05 43.59
CA GLU A 62 14.40 -9.11 42.95
C GLU A 62 15.43 -9.77 43.82
N GLN A 63 15.50 -9.41 45.13
CA GLN A 63 16.46 -10.07 46.08
C GLN A 63 16.17 -11.57 46.21
N ILE A 64 14.88 -11.96 46.24
CA ILE A 64 14.52 -13.40 46.28
C ILE A 64 15.00 -14.09 45.01
N GLN A 65 14.81 -13.51 43.83
CA GLN A 65 15.23 -14.09 42.56
C GLN A 65 16.75 -14.20 42.47
N ASP A 66 17.49 -13.19 42.91
CA ASP A 66 18.95 -13.21 42.98
C ASP A 66 19.45 -14.35 43.89
N ARG A 67 18.74 -14.58 45.01
CA ARG A 67 19.11 -15.69 45.91
C ARG A 67 18.76 -17.04 45.31
N VAL A 68 17.66 -17.20 44.62
CA VAL A 68 17.32 -18.44 43.89
C VAL A 68 18.40 -18.80 42.87
N GLU A 69 18.90 -17.83 42.12
CA GLU A 69 19.98 -18.03 41.16
C GLU A 69 21.24 -18.58 41.85
N ARG A 70 21.62 -17.99 42.98
CA ARG A 70 22.79 -18.46 43.79
C ARG A 70 22.60 -19.87 44.31
N VAL A 71 21.45 -20.17 44.90
CA VAL A 71 21.14 -21.51 45.43
C VAL A 71 21.28 -22.57 44.33
N LEU A 72 20.73 -22.30 43.14
CA LEU A 72 20.85 -23.20 41.99
C LEU A 72 22.29 -23.42 41.55
N ILE A 73 23.14 -22.37 41.58
CA ILE A 73 24.57 -22.45 41.25
C ILE A 73 25.33 -23.21 42.33
N ASP A 74 25.11 -22.91 43.60
CA ASP A 74 25.77 -23.51 44.74
C ASP A 74 25.52 -25.02 44.82
N HIS A 75 24.32 -25.47 44.42
CA HIS A 75 23.96 -26.88 44.27
C HIS A 75 24.49 -27.52 42.96
N GLY A 76 25.25 -26.82 42.14
CA GLY A 76 25.81 -27.32 40.89
C GLY A 76 24.85 -27.42 39.71
N PHE A 77 23.61 -26.88 39.83
CA PHE A 77 22.62 -26.88 38.76
C PHE A 77 22.79 -25.72 37.78
N VAL A 78 24.00 -25.60 37.24
CA VAL A 78 24.40 -24.45 36.41
C VAL A 78 23.52 -24.26 35.18
N GLN A 79 23.08 -25.33 34.51
CA GLN A 79 22.20 -25.23 33.34
C GLN A 79 20.81 -24.74 33.74
N THR A 80 20.29 -25.20 34.86
CA THR A 80 19.00 -24.75 35.40
C THR A 80 19.05 -23.30 35.86
N ALA A 81 20.13 -22.89 36.52
CA ALA A 81 20.38 -21.49 36.89
C ALA A 81 20.41 -20.59 35.67
N LYS A 82 21.13 -21.01 34.60
CA LYS A 82 21.17 -20.28 33.31
C LYS A 82 19.78 -20.15 32.71
N ALA A 83 18.97 -21.20 32.68
CA ALA A 83 17.61 -21.15 32.19
C ALA A 83 16.71 -20.19 33.01
N TYR A 84 16.86 -20.22 34.35
CA TYR A 84 16.16 -19.33 35.26
C TYR A 84 16.52 -17.85 35.02
N ILE A 85 17.82 -17.53 34.89
CA ILE A 85 18.33 -16.18 34.61
C ILE A 85 17.78 -15.67 33.27
N LEU A 86 17.86 -16.48 32.22
CA LEU A 86 17.37 -16.10 30.89
C LEU A 86 15.87 -15.87 30.91
N TYR A 87 15.10 -16.73 31.57
CA TYR A 87 13.64 -16.53 31.72
C TYR A 87 13.32 -15.24 32.49
N ARG A 88 14.03 -14.96 33.59
CA ARG A 88 13.88 -13.73 34.38
C ARG A 88 14.17 -12.49 33.53
N ALA A 89 15.27 -12.51 32.78
CA ALA A 89 15.66 -11.42 31.90
C ALA A 89 14.57 -11.15 30.85
N GLU A 90 14.06 -12.21 30.23
CA GLU A 90 12.99 -12.08 29.22
C GLU A 90 11.68 -11.55 29.83
N ARG A 91 11.28 -12.01 31.00
CA ARG A 91 10.09 -11.49 31.70
C ARG A 91 10.25 -10.04 32.14
N THR A 92 11.48 -9.61 32.47
CA THR A 92 11.77 -8.20 32.79
C THR A 92 11.71 -7.35 31.52
N ARG A 93 12.25 -7.85 30.41
CA ARG A 93 12.16 -7.21 29.10
C ARG A 93 10.70 -6.97 28.70
N ILE A 94 9.85 -7.99 28.75
CA ILE A 94 8.44 -7.89 28.39
C ILE A 94 7.70 -6.87 29.29
N ARG A 95 7.98 -6.83 30.58
CA ARG A 95 7.36 -5.83 31.48
C ARG A 95 7.74 -4.40 31.13
N ASN A 96 9.03 -4.17 30.92
CA ASN A 96 9.50 -2.82 30.57
C ASN A 96 8.90 -2.34 29.24
N MET A 97 8.64 -3.28 28.33
CA MET A 97 7.95 -2.97 27.05
C MET A 97 6.46 -2.67 27.29
N ASN A 98 5.78 -3.40 28.18
CA ASN A 98 4.38 -3.12 28.54
C ASN A 98 4.22 -1.74 29.19
N ASP A 99 5.14 -1.35 30.09
CA ASP A 99 5.13 -0.02 30.70
C ASP A 99 5.32 1.08 29.64
N ARG A 100 6.19 0.83 28.67
CA ARG A 100 6.38 1.72 27.52
C ARG A 100 5.13 1.83 26.66
N LEU A 101 4.44 0.71 26.38
CA LEU A 101 3.20 0.70 25.60
C LEU A 101 2.10 1.52 26.30
N MET A 102 1.96 1.37 27.61
CA MET A 102 0.97 2.14 28.36
C MET A 102 1.26 3.64 28.34
N LYS A 103 2.53 4.04 28.43
CA LYS A 103 2.95 5.43 28.26
C LYS A 103 2.64 5.96 26.85
N THR A 104 2.88 5.14 25.82
CA THR A 104 2.52 5.48 24.44
C THR A 104 1.03 5.70 24.28
N PHE A 105 0.21 4.84 24.88
CA PHE A 105 -1.26 4.99 24.88
C PHE A 105 -1.72 6.26 25.63
N GLU A 106 -1.08 6.60 26.73
CA GLU A 106 -1.32 7.85 27.45
C GLU A 106 -1.01 9.06 26.55
N ASP A 107 0.13 9.04 25.86
CA ASP A 107 0.53 10.08 24.92
C ASP A 107 -0.45 10.22 23.74
N ILE A 108 -0.93 9.11 23.16
CA ILE A 108 -1.97 9.15 22.12
C ILE A 108 -3.29 9.74 22.65
N THR A 109 -3.63 9.45 23.92
CA THR A 109 -4.90 9.87 24.51
C THR A 109 -4.92 11.37 24.83
N TYR A 110 -3.88 11.87 25.47
CA TYR A 110 -3.91 13.16 26.14
C TYR A 110 -3.06 14.26 25.50
N LYS A 111 -2.07 13.91 24.67
CA LYS A 111 -1.26 14.91 23.96
C LYS A 111 -1.95 15.40 22.70
N ASP A 112 -1.85 16.70 22.44
CA ASP A 112 -2.28 17.29 21.17
C ASP A 112 -1.47 16.73 20.00
N ALA A 113 -2.08 16.65 18.81
CA ALA A 113 -1.40 16.22 17.61
C ALA A 113 -0.25 17.15 17.19
N THR A 114 -0.25 18.40 17.65
CA THR A 114 0.86 19.35 17.45
C THR A 114 2.08 19.00 18.31
N ASP A 115 1.88 18.36 19.44
CA ASP A 115 2.90 18.07 20.44
C ASP A 115 3.38 16.62 20.43
N SER A 116 2.75 15.75 19.64
CA SER A 116 3.07 14.31 19.61
C SER A 116 3.51 13.86 18.21
N ASP A 117 4.78 13.51 18.07
CA ASP A 117 5.33 12.90 16.84
C ASP A 117 4.58 11.62 16.44
N ILE A 118 4.09 10.85 17.43
CA ILE A 118 3.32 9.62 17.22
C ILE A 118 2.04 9.89 16.43
N LYS A 119 1.39 11.03 16.63
CA LYS A 119 0.16 11.40 15.90
C LYS A 119 0.42 11.86 14.46
N ARG A 120 1.68 12.15 14.12
CA ARG A 120 2.12 12.68 12.81
C ARG A 120 2.88 11.68 11.94
N GLU A 121 3.13 10.47 12.42
CA GLU A 121 3.94 9.48 11.71
C GLU A 121 3.45 9.13 10.30
N ASN A 122 2.16 9.30 10.03
CA ASN A 122 1.58 8.93 8.75
C ASN A 122 0.76 10.10 8.19
N ALA A 123 1.22 10.71 7.10
CA ALA A 123 0.61 11.90 6.49
C ALA A 123 -0.83 11.68 5.99
N ASN A 124 -1.23 10.43 5.72
CA ASN A 124 -2.57 10.11 5.25
C ASN A 124 -3.54 9.60 6.33
N ILE A 125 -3.12 9.65 7.61
CA ILE A 125 -3.98 9.36 8.76
C ILE A 125 -4.17 10.63 9.59
N ASP A 126 -5.43 10.99 9.84
CA ASP A 126 -5.74 12.06 10.80
C ASP A 126 -5.84 11.50 12.21
N GLY A 127 -4.78 11.67 13.00
CA GLY A 127 -4.69 11.21 14.40
C GLY A 127 -5.60 11.94 15.38
N ASN A 128 -6.26 13.04 14.98
CA ASN A 128 -7.22 13.78 15.81
C ASN A 128 -8.65 13.26 15.68
N THR A 129 -8.91 12.35 14.74
CA THR A 129 -10.22 11.70 14.63
C THR A 129 -10.29 10.50 15.58
N ALA A 130 -11.51 10.15 16.01
CA ALA A 130 -11.74 8.97 16.85
C ALA A 130 -11.19 7.69 16.20
N MET A 131 -11.40 7.51 14.90
CA MET A 131 -10.91 6.35 14.16
C MET A 131 -9.40 6.39 13.94
N GLY A 132 -8.82 7.56 13.71
CA GLY A 132 -7.37 7.73 13.64
C GLY A 132 -6.68 7.38 14.96
N SER A 133 -7.22 7.79 16.09
CA SER A 133 -6.74 7.41 17.41
C SER A 133 -6.85 5.88 17.63
N MET A 134 -7.96 5.26 17.26
CA MET A 134 -8.14 3.81 17.36
C MET A 134 -7.15 3.04 16.48
N LEU A 135 -6.90 3.50 15.26
CA LEU A 135 -5.87 2.91 14.40
C LEU A 135 -4.48 3.00 15.02
N LYS A 136 -4.16 4.13 15.66
CA LYS A 136 -2.88 4.30 16.38
C LYS A 136 -2.74 3.36 17.57
N TYR A 137 -3.78 3.18 18.39
CA TYR A 137 -3.77 2.18 19.46
C TYR A 137 -3.54 0.77 18.89
N GLY A 138 -4.23 0.40 17.82
CA GLY A 138 -4.08 -0.89 17.16
C GLY A 138 -2.66 -1.09 16.63
N SER A 139 -2.12 -0.10 15.93
CA SER A 139 -0.76 -0.11 15.38
C SER A 139 0.30 -0.29 16.47
N GLU A 140 0.28 0.53 17.52
CA GLU A 140 1.27 0.45 18.61
C GLU A 140 1.13 -0.85 19.42
N GLY A 141 -0.09 -1.33 19.63
CA GLY A 141 -0.33 -2.62 20.25
C GLY A 141 0.21 -3.79 19.42
N ALA A 142 0.00 -3.77 18.11
CA ALA A 142 0.51 -4.78 17.18
C ALA A 142 2.05 -4.76 17.10
N LYS A 143 2.68 -3.60 16.94
CA LYS A 143 4.15 -3.44 16.98
C LYS A 143 4.72 -4.04 18.26
N HIS A 144 4.14 -3.69 19.41
CA HIS A 144 4.56 -4.24 20.69
C HIS A 144 4.44 -5.76 20.77
N PHE A 145 3.36 -6.33 20.24
CA PHE A 145 3.16 -7.77 20.18
C PHE A 145 4.23 -8.44 19.33
N TYR A 146 4.47 -7.94 18.11
CA TYR A 146 5.48 -8.52 17.21
C TYR A 146 6.90 -8.41 17.78
N GLU A 147 7.26 -7.28 18.36
CA GLU A 147 8.57 -7.09 19.01
C GLU A 147 8.78 -8.02 20.20
N SER A 148 7.71 -8.30 20.97
CA SER A 148 7.83 -9.03 22.23
C SER A 148 7.74 -10.54 22.07
N TYR A 149 6.92 -11.02 21.12
CA TYR A 149 6.53 -12.42 21.05
C TYR A 149 6.84 -13.11 19.71
N VAL A 150 6.98 -12.36 18.61
CA VAL A 150 7.11 -12.94 17.28
C VAL A 150 8.53 -12.81 16.74
N LEU A 151 9.13 -11.63 16.81
CA LEU A 151 10.47 -11.38 16.31
C LEU A 151 11.53 -12.07 17.17
N ASN A 152 12.62 -12.52 16.53
CA ASN A 152 13.80 -12.91 17.27
C ASN A 152 14.28 -11.73 18.14
N PRO A 153 14.61 -11.94 19.42
CA PRO A 153 15.05 -10.86 20.32
C PRO A 153 16.18 -9.99 19.78
N LYS A 154 17.11 -10.55 19.01
CA LYS A 154 18.19 -9.79 18.36
C LYS A 154 17.67 -8.84 17.29
N HIS A 155 16.68 -9.26 16.50
CA HIS A 155 16.07 -8.41 15.46
C HIS A 155 15.22 -7.31 16.09
N SER A 156 14.47 -7.64 17.13
CA SER A 156 13.69 -6.69 17.92
C SER A 156 14.59 -5.63 18.57
N GLU A 157 15.73 -6.03 19.11
CA GLU A 157 16.72 -5.12 19.67
C GLU A 157 17.36 -4.22 18.61
N ALA A 158 17.79 -4.79 17.48
CA ALA A 158 18.37 -4.04 16.37
C ALA A 158 17.35 -3.00 15.81
N HIS A 159 16.07 -3.38 15.71
CA HIS A 159 15.01 -2.46 15.28
C HIS A 159 14.83 -1.31 16.29
N ARG A 160 14.74 -1.61 17.57
CA ARG A 160 14.59 -0.59 18.63
C ARG A 160 15.79 0.33 18.77
N ASN A 161 17.00 -0.19 18.54
CA ASN A 161 18.24 0.59 18.61
C ASN A 161 18.45 1.45 17.33
N GLY A 162 17.63 1.23 16.29
CA GLY A 162 17.77 1.93 15.03
C GLY A 162 18.92 1.42 14.15
N ASP A 163 19.41 0.21 14.36
CA ASP A 163 20.37 -0.45 13.48
C ASP A 163 19.72 -0.85 12.17
N ILE A 164 18.49 -1.32 12.26
CA ILE A 164 17.57 -1.63 11.16
C ILE A 164 16.21 -0.99 11.40
N HIS A 165 15.40 -0.85 10.33
CA HIS A 165 13.99 -0.51 10.44
C HIS A 165 13.17 -1.56 9.69
N ILE A 166 12.35 -2.33 10.44
CA ILE A 166 11.36 -3.25 9.87
C ILE A 166 10.14 -2.42 9.55
N HIS A 167 9.85 -2.26 8.25
CA HIS A 167 8.71 -1.46 7.80
C HIS A 167 7.38 -2.16 8.08
N ASP A 168 6.35 -1.37 8.35
CA ASP A 168 4.97 -1.84 8.57
C ASP A 168 4.87 -2.98 9.58
N LEU A 169 5.64 -2.88 10.67
CA LEU A 169 5.74 -3.92 11.69
C LEU A 169 4.38 -4.23 12.34
N ASP A 170 3.47 -3.29 12.38
CA ASP A 170 2.10 -3.46 12.84
C ASP A 170 1.26 -4.42 11.98
N PHE A 171 1.63 -4.61 10.71
CA PHE A 171 1.00 -5.54 9.78
C PHE A 171 1.87 -6.75 9.42
N TYR A 172 2.94 -7.00 10.15
CA TYR A 172 4.04 -7.91 9.81
C TYR A 172 3.62 -9.31 9.33
N THR A 173 2.57 -9.90 9.90
CA THR A 173 2.07 -11.24 9.51
C THR A 173 0.64 -11.24 8.98
N LEU A 174 0.00 -10.07 8.89
CA LEU A 174 -1.44 -9.99 8.58
C LEU A 174 -1.70 -9.91 7.08
N THR A 175 -0.85 -9.22 6.33
CA THR A 175 -1.08 -8.94 4.92
C THR A 175 0.20 -8.57 4.19
N THR A 176 0.11 -8.45 2.86
CA THR A 176 1.19 -7.87 2.03
C THR A 176 1.25 -6.35 2.22
N THR A 177 2.44 -5.77 2.04
CA THR A 177 2.69 -4.36 2.34
C THR A 177 2.22 -3.42 1.22
N CYS A 178 2.43 -3.78 -0.03
CA CYS A 178 1.99 -3.02 -1.21
C CYS A 178 1.52 -3.99 -2.28
N CYS A 179 0.68 -3.51 -3.21
CA CYS A 179 0.24 -4.35 -4.32
C CYS A 179 0.08 -3.58 -5.62
N GLN A 180 0.03 -4.33 -6.72
CA GLN A 180 -0.36 -3.85 -8.03
C GLN A 180 -1.71 -4.41 -8.43
N ILE A 181 -2.66 -3.52 -8.67
CA ILE A 181 -4.04 -3.85 -9.04
C ILE A 181 -4.12 -3.91 -10.57
N ASP A 182 -4.47 -5.06 -11.09
CA ASP A 182 -4.72 -5.26 -12.53
C ASP A 182 -6.14 -4.82 -12.88
N LEU A 183 -6.30 -3.51 -13.20
CA LEU A 183 -7.59 -2.97 -13.56
C LEU A 183 -8.13 -3.52 -14.88
N LEU A 184 -7.28 -3.87 -15.86
CA LEU A 184 -7.71 -4.48 -17.11
C LEU A 184 -8.50 -5.75 -16.82
N LYS A 185 -7.89 -6.65 -16.05
CA LYS A 185 -8.51 -7.91 -15.67
C LYS A 185 -9.72 -7.75 -14.77
N LEU A 186 -9.70 -6.78 -13.84
CA LEU A 186 -10.85 -6.51 -12.97
C LEU A 186 -12.05 -5.98 -13.73
N PHE A 187 -11.84 -5.18 -14.78
CA PHE A 187 -12.93 -4.59 -15.54
C PHE A 187 -13.52 -5.54 -16.58
N GLU A 188 -12.80 -6.59 -16.95
CA GLU A 188 -13.30 -7.65 -17.83
C GLU A 188 -14.35 -8.48 -17.09
N GLY A 189 -15.63 -8.28 -17.42
CA GLY A 189 -16.77 -8.96 -16.78
C GLY A 189 -17.13 -8.44 -15.39
N GLY A 190 -16.39 -7.48 -14.85
CA GLY A 190 -16.63 -6.91 -13.53
C GLY A 190 -15.99 -7.69 -12.38
N PHE A 191 -16.20 -7.22 -11.13
CA PHE A 191 -15.57 -7.79 -9.94
C PHE A 191 -16.44 -7.64 -8.68
N SER A 192 -16.06 -8.34 -7.61
CA SER A 192 -16.71 -8.23 -6.30
C SER A 192 -15.73 -7.75 -5.24
N THR A 193 -16.21 -6.88 -4.36
CA THR A 193 -15.48 -6.42 -3.16
C THR A 193 -15.90 -7.17 -1.89
N GLY A 194 -16.62 -8.29 -2.02
CA GLY A 194 -17.17 -9.06 -0.88
C GLY A 194 -18.59 -8.63 -0.48
N HIS A 195 -19.08 -7.47 -0.93
CA HIS A 195 -20.40 -6.93 -0.58
C HIS A 195 -21.38 -6.88 -1.76
N GLY A 196 -21.03 -7.47 -2.88
CA GLY A 196 -21.80 -7.50 -4.11
C GLY A 196 -20.93 -7.52 -5.35
N VAL A 197 -21.54 -7.75 -6.51
CA VAL A 197 -20.85 -7.78 -7.81
C VAL A 197 -21.03 -6.46 -8.51
N LEU A 198 -19.91 -5.86 -8.92
CA LEU A 198 -19.86 -4.67 -9.76
C LEU A 198 -19.72 -5.13 -11.21
N ARG A 199 -20.64 -4.68 -12.06
CA ARG A 199 -20.63 -5.01 -13.48
C ARG A 199 -19.45 -4.34 -14.21
N GLU A 200 -19.11 -4.85 -15.37
CA GLU A 200 -18.17 -4.20 -16.28
C GLU A 200 -18.53 -2.73 -16.56
N PRO A 201 -17.57 -1.81 -16.48
CA PRO A 201 -17.84 -0.39 -16.74
C PRO A 201 -18.10 -0.11 -18.23
N ASN A 202 -18.96 0.87 -18.50
CA ASN A 202 -19.43 1.18 -19.87
C ASN A 202 -19.19 2.63 -20.31
N SER A 203 -18.44 3.41 -19.54
CA SER A 203 -18.05 4.78 -19.86
C SER A 203 -16.82 5.18 -19.06
N ILE A 204 -16.05 6.17 -19.51
CA ILE A 204 -14.87 6.65 -18.80
C ILE A 204 -15.18 7.08 -17.36
N ALA A 205 -16.35 7.66 -17.11
CA ALA A 205 -16.79 8.01 -15.76
C ALA A 205 -16.97 6.77 -14.88
N SER A 206 -17.56 5.68 -15.40
CA SER A 206 -17.68 4.42 -14.66
C SER A 206 -16.34 3.71 -14.47
N TYR A 207 -15.42 3.78 -15.44
CA TYR A 207 -14.04 3.29 -15.30
C TYR A 207 -13.33 4.00 -14.15
N ALA A 208 -13.36 5.33 -14.10
CA ALA A 208 -12.77 6.12 -13.03
C ALA A 208 -13.38 5.80 -11.66
N SER A 209 -14.70 5.69 -11.58
CA SER A 209 -15.40 5.33 -10.33
C SER A 209 -15.02 3.94 -9.84
N LEU A 210 -15.01 2.94 -10.73
CA LEU A 210 -14.63 1.57 -10.35
C LEU A 210 -13.14 1.43 -10.02
N ALA A 211 -12.26 2.23 -10.64
CA ALA A 211 -10.85 2.30 -10.25
C ALA A 211 -10.71 2.80 -8.81
N CYS A 212 -11.45 3.86 -8.41
CA CYS A 212 -11.47 4.33 -7.03
C CYS A 212 -11.98 3.25 -6.08
N ILE A 213 -13.07 2.57 -6.42
CA ILE A 213 -13.64 1.48 -5.59
C ILE A 213 -12.64 0.34 -5.43
N ALA A 214 -11.96 -0.09 -6.50
CA ALA A 214 -10.96 -1.14 -6.45
C ALA A 214 -9.81 -0.77 -5.51
N ILE A 215 -9.27 0.45 -5.63
CA ILE A 215 -8.19 0.97 -4.79
C ILE A 215 -8.63 1.06 -3.32
N GLN A 216 -9.81 1.64 -3.05
CA GLN A 216 -10.32 1.86 -1.70
C GLN A 216 -10.72 0.56 -1.00
N SER A 217 -11.34 -0.37 -1.73
CA SER A 217 -11.67 -1.69 -1.18
C SER A 217 -10.42 -2.48 -0.84
N ASN A 218 -9.46 -2.55 -1.78
CA ASN A 218 -8.22 -3.27 -1.57
C ASN A 218 -7.37 -2.70 -0.43
N GLN A 219 -7.47 -1.40 -0.15
CA GLN A 219 -6.79 -0.77 1.00
C GLN A 219 -7.28 -1.32 2.35
N ASN A 220 -8.50 -1.83 2.45
CA ASN A 220 -8.98 -2.45 3.68
C ASN A 220 -8.42 -3.86 3.89
N ASP A 221 -8.09 -4.55 2.80
CA ASP A 221 -7.58 -5.92 2.81
C ASP A 221 -6.05 -5.97 2.83
N GLN A 222 -5.40 -4.92 2.32
CA GLN A 222 -3.94 -4.82 2.26
C GLN A 222 -3.42 -3.52 2.87
N HIS A 223 -2.21 -3.59 3.45
CA HIS A 223 -1.49 -2.42 3.94
C HIS A 223 -0.57 -1.84 2.87
N GLY A 224 -0.20 -0.54 3.02
CA GLY A 224 0.74 0.14 2.13
C GLY A 224 0.13 0.64 0.82
N GLY A 225 0.95 0.77 -0.21
CA GLY A 225 0.57 1.41 -1.46
C GLY A 225 -0.27 0.55 -2.38
N GLN A 226 -1.32 1.15 -2.95
CA GLN A 226 -2.20 0.56 -3.94
C GLN A 226 -1.81 1.10 -5.32
N SER A 227 -1.18 0.30 -6.17
CA SER A 227 -0.64 0.74 -7.46
C SER A 227 -1.42 0.18 -8.64
N VAL A 228 -1.61 1.01 -9.65
CA VAL A 228 -2.10 0.57 -10.97
C VAL A 228 -0.92 0.59 -11.94
N PRO A 229 -0.48 -0.57 -12.44
CA PRO A 229 0.73 -0.65 -13.27
C PRO A 229 0.54 -0.12 -14.69
N ASN A 230 -0.65 -0.26 -15.27
CA ASN A 230 -0.97 0.06 -16.67
C ASN A 230 -2.24 0.93 -16.74
N PHE A 231 -2.17 2.13 -16.15
CA PHE A 231 -3.34 3.00 -16.02
C PHE A 231 -3.85 3.50 -17.38
N ASP A 232 -2.96 3.87 -18.29
CA ASP A 232 -3.27 4.29 -19.66
C ASP A 232 -4.04 3.19 -20.42
N TYR A 233 -3.47 1.99 -20.49
CA TYR A 233 -4.12 0.82 -21.11
C TYR A 233 -5.45 0.45 -20.43
N SER A 234 -5.51 0.56 -19.12
CA SER A 234 -6.69 0.16 -18.36
C SER A 234 -7.88 1.11 -18.54
N MET A 235 -7.62 2.39 -18.80
CA MET A 235 -8.65 3.41 -18.92
C MET A 235 -9.07 3.68 -20.37
N ALA A 236 -8.23 3.36 -21.35
CA ALA A 236 -8.48 3.57 -22.77
C ALA A 236 -9.81 2.96 -23.27
N PRO A 237 -10.20 1.72 -22.89
CA PRO A 237 -11.48 1.14 -23.28
C PRO A 237 -12.69 1.95 -22.79
N GLY A 238 -12.55 2.66 -21.66
CA GLY A 238 -13.57 3.55 -21.13
C GLY A 238 -13.82 4.76 -22.02
N VAL A 239 -12.77 5.32 -22.59
CA VAL A 239 -12.82 6.41 -23.57
C VAL A 239 -13.51 5.92 -24.86
N ALA A 240 -13.07 4.76 -25.39
CA ALA A 240 -13.67 4.18 -26.59
C ALA A 240 -15.19 3.93 -26.44
N LYS A 241 -15.61 3.34 -25.31
CA LYS A 241 -17.02 3.11 -25.01
C LYS A 241 -17.81 4.42 -24.89
N THR A 242 -17.20 5.46 -24.31
CA THR A 242 -17.81 6.78 -24.18
C THR A 242 -17.99 7.43 -25.54
N TYR A 243 -16.94 7.41 -26.38
CA TYR A 243 -17.00 7.93 -27.74
C TYR A 243 -18.08 7.23 -28.58
N LYS A 244 -18.08 5.90 -28.59
CA LYS A 244 -19.11 5.11 -29.28
C LYS A 244 -20.52 5.52 -28.88
N LYS A 245 -20.76 5.70 -27.58
CA LYS A 245 -22.06 6.12 -27.05
C LYS A 245 -22.43 7.55 -27.51
N ARG A 246 -21.48 8.50 -27.42
CA ARG A 246 -21.70 9.89 -27.84
C ARG A 246 -21.93 10.01 -29.33
N TYR A 247 -21.11 9.31 -30.10
CA TYR A 247 -21.24 9.27 -31.56
C TYR A 247 -22.61 8.81 -31.98
N ARG A 248 -23.06 7.67 -31.52
CA ARG A 248 -24.37 7.11 -31.85
C ARG A 248 -25.54 8.05 -31.44
N SER A 249 -25.45 8.61 -30.24
CA SER A 249 -26.45 9.55 -29.75
C SER A 249 -26.50 10.82 -30.58
N ASN A 250 -25.35 11.41 -30.88
CA ASN A 250 -25.28 12.67 -31.64
C ASN A 250 -25.74 12.50 -33.09
N LEU A 251 -25.28 11.43 -33.77
CA LEU A 251 -25.71 11.17 -35.17
C LEU A 251 -27.21 10.94 -35.25
N THR A 252 -27.76 10.13 -34.36
CA THR A 252 -29.20 9.86 -34.30
C THR A 252 -29.98 11.14 -34.07
N SER A 253 -29.60 11.97 -33.09
CA SER A 253 -30.28 13.21 -32.79
C SER A 253 -30.19 14.23 -33.93
N LEU A 254 -29.08 14.27 -34.65
CA LEU A 254 -28.94 15.15 -35.82
C LEU A 254 -29.80 14.69 -37.00
N ILE A 255 -29.86 13.39 -37.27
CA ILE A 255 -30.76 12.83 -38.30
C ILE A 255 -32.21 13.13 -37.93
N GLU A 256 -32.60 12.96 -36.67
CA GLU A 256 -33.95 13.26 -36.19
C GLU A 256 -34.35 14.72 -36.46
N VAL A 257 -33.43 15.68 -36.22
CA VAL A 257 -33.67 17.11 -36.38
C VAL A 257 -33.57 17.57 -37.83
N MET A 258 -32.65 17.00 -38.61
CA MET A 258 -32.33 17.44 -39.97
C MET A 258 -33.15 16.73 -41.04
N ASP A 259 -33.72 15.58 -40.71
CA ASP A 259 -34.42 14.72 -41.65
C ASP A 259 -35.74 14.20 -41.05
N SER A 260 -35.72 13.03 -40.33
CA SER A 260 -36.94 12.47 -39.76
C SER A 260 -36.66 11.57 -38.55
N GLU A 261 -37.67 11.41 -37.67
CA GLU A 261 -37.64 10.47 -36.53
C GLU A 261 -37.59 9.01 -37.03
N GLU A 262 -38.22 8.69 -38.15
CA GLU A 262 -38.24 7.36 -38.75
C GLU A 262 -36.83 6.94 -39.17
N HIS A 263 -36.10 7.81 -39.89
CA HIS A 263 -34.73 7.56 -40.30
C HIS A 263 -33.75 7.54 -39.10
N ALA A 264 -33.99 8.37 -38.10
CA ALA A 264 -33.20 8.31 -36.85
C ALA A 264 -33.35 6.94 -36.12
N LYS A 265 -34.57 6.39 -36.12
CA LYS A 265 -34.85 5.07 -35.56
C LYS A 265 -34.22 3.95 -36.39
N ALA A 266 -34.32 4.03 -37.70
CA ALA A 266 -33.68 3.08 -38.61
C ALA A 266 -32.16 3.10 -38.48
N MET A 267 -31.54 4.28 -38.23
CA MET A 267 -30.09 4.42 -37.98
C MET A 267 -29.67 3.73 -36.69
N LYS A 268 -30.49 3.71 -35.63
CA LYS A 268 -30.19 2.92 -34.41
C LYS A 268 -30.11 1.42 -34.71
N GLU A 269 -30.98 0.92 -35.60
CA GLU A 269 -30.92 -0.47 -36.04
C GLU A 269 -29.69 -0.75 -36.91
N ALA A 270 -29.30 0.22 -37.76
CA ALA A 270 -28.07 0.15 -38.55
C ALA A 270 -26.83 0.04 -37.67
N PHE A 271 -26.77 0.75 -36.54
CA PHE A 271 -25.65 0.60 -35.59
C PHE A 271 -25.54 -0.80 -34.99
N VAL A 272 -26.66 -1.50 -34.79
CA VAL A 272 -26.61 -2.90 -34.32
C VAL A 272 -26.03 -3.80 -35.41
N LYS A 273 -26.46 -3.61 -36.68
CA LYS A 273 -25.89 -4.38 -37.82
C LYS A 273 -24.40 -4.15 -37.98
N LEU A 274 -23.94 -2.90 -37.86
CA LEU A 274 -22.49 -2.59 -37.89
C LEU A 274 -21.73 -3.29 -36.76
N GLU A 275 -22.31 -3.29 -35.56
CA GLU A 275 -21.69 -3.96 -34.40
C GLU A 275 -21.63 -5.49 -34.58
N ASP A 276 -22.66 -6.10 -35.15
CA ASP A 276 -22.68 -7.53 -35.51
C ASP A 276 -21.61 -7.88 -36.58
N MET A 277 -21.22 -6.92 -37.41
CA MET A 277 -20.12 -7.01 -38.36
C MET A 277 -18.75 -6.74 -37.71
N GLY A 278 -18.69 -6.45 -36.42
CA GLY A 278 -17.47 -6.06 -35.71
C GLY A 278 -17.00 -4.63 -35.98
N LEU A 279 -17.86 -3.78 -36.58
CA LEU A 279 -17.57 -2.41 -36.91
C LEU A 279 -18.18 -1.46 -35.88
N VAL A 280 -17.33 -0.60 -35.28
CA VAL A 280 -17.76 0.40 -34.30
C VAL A 280 -17.09 1.74 -34.61
N PRO A 281 -17.71 2.86 -34.26
CA PRO A 281 -17.08 4.16 -34.42
C PRO A 281 -15.90 4.31 -33.45
N THR A 282 -14.78 4.82 -33.93
CA THR A 282 -13.53 5.02 -33.21
C THR A 282 -13.08 6.48 -33.27
N LEU A 283 -12.27 6.93 -32.29
CA LEU A 283 -11.69 8.26 -32.29
C LEU A 283 -10.77 8.47 -33.49
N ASP A 284 -10.03 7.44 -33.88
CA ASP A 284 -9.25 7.43 -35.10
C ASP A 284 -10.17 7.22 -36.30
N LYS A 285 -9.80 7.81 -37.43
CA LYS A 285 -10.55 7.64 -38.66
C LYS A 285 -10.55 6.16 -39.08
N ASN A 286 -11.74 5.60 -39.21
CA ASN A 286 -11.97 4.22 -39.65
C ASN A 286 -12.72 4.23 -41.00
N GLU A 287 -11.97 4.22 -42.10
CA GLU A 287 -12.54 4.29 -43.44
C GLU A 287 -13.53 3.16 -43.75
N THR A 288 -13.29 1.97 -43.20
CA THR A 288 -14.19 0.81 -43.39
C THR A 288 -15.52 1.05 -42.66
N TYR A 289 -15.48 1.55 -41.42
CA TYR A 289 -16.68 1.88 -40.68
C TYR A 289 -17.45 2.99 -41.36
N ASP A 290 -16.78 4.08 -41.74
CA ASP A 290 -17.40 5.28 -42.36
C ASP A 290 -18.04 4.90 -43.68
N ALA A 291 -17.46 4.02 -44.49
CA ALA A 291 -18.04 3.55 -45.77
C ALA A 291 -19.26 2.67 -45.57
N GLU A 292 -19.24 1.73 -44.66
CA GLU A 292 -20.41 0.85 -44.41
C GLU A 292 -21.56 1.63 -43.71
N GLU A 293 -21.26 2.58 -42.82
CA GLU A 293 -22.25 3.45 -42.21
C GLU A 293 -22.93 4.32 -43.26
N ALA A 294 -22.17 4.93 -44.17
CA ALA A 294 -22.70 5.76 -45.27
C ALA A 294 -23.63 4.95 -46.21
N LYS A 295 -23.24 3.71 -46.53
CA LYS A 295 -24.02 2.79 -47.34
C LYS A 295 -25.36 2.43 -46.66
N LEU A 296 -25.34 2.12 -45.35
CA LEU A 296 -26.56 1.85 -44.59
C LEU A 296 -27.46 3.08 -44.48
N ALA A 297 -26.85 4.27 -44.34
CA ALA A 297 -27.65 5.53 -44.35
C ALA A 297 -28.34 5.77 -45.68
N GLU A 298 -27.69 5.44 -46.81
CA GLU A 298 -28.32 5.50 -48.15
C GLU A 298 -29.42 4.43 -48.30
N GLU A 299 -29.21 3.21 -47.85
CA GLU A 299 -30.24 2.16 -47.83
C GLU A 299 -31.49 2.52 -47.02
N ILE A 300 -31.29 3.25 -45.90
CA ILE A 300 -32.41 3.79 -45.08
C ILE A 300 -33.16 4.89 -45.81
N GLY A 301 -32.53 5.58 -46.77
CA GLY A 301 -33.11 6.66 -47.55
C GLY A 301 -32.75 8.05 -47.02
N ILE A 302 -31.74 8.17 -46.19
CA ILE A 302 -31.22 9.46 -45.71
C ILE A 302 -30.49 10.17 -46.84
N PRO A 303 -30.87 11.45 -47.18
CA PRO A 303 -30.17 12.20 -48.23
C PRO A 303 -28.69 12.34 -47.95
N VAL A 304 -27.86 12.05 -48.95
CA VAL A 304 -26.40 12.01 -48.83
C VAL A 304 -25.82 13.30 -48.23
N GLU A 305 -26.34 14.47 -48.64
CA GLU A 305 -25.90 15.78 -48.13
C GLU A 305 -26.22 15.96 -46.64
N ILE A 306 -27.36 15.46 -46.18
CA ILE A 306 -27.77 15.52 -44.78
C ILE A 306 -26.86 14.58 -43.96
N TYR A 307 -26.67 13.34 -44.42
CA TYR A 307 -25.81 12.39 -43.75
C TYR A 307 -24.38 12.91 -43.62
N GLN A 308 -23.78 13.42 -44.69
CA GLN A 308 -22.40 13.94 -44.66
C GLN A 308 -22.23 15.10 -43.68
N LYS A 309 -23.23 16.04 -43.62
CA LYS A 309 -23.19 17.14 -42.65
C LYS A 309 -23.37 16.64 -41.23
N ALA A 310 -24.31 15.73 -41.01
CA ALA A 310 -24.56 15.14 -39.69
C ALA A 310 -23.34 14.32 -39.21
N HIS A 311 -22.75 13.50 -40.07
CA HIS A 311 -21.54 12.72 -39.76
C HIS A 311 -20.36 13.62 -39.37
N ALA A 312 -20.04 14.62 -40.23
CA ALA A 312 -18.90 15.51 -39.94
C ALA A 312 -19.06 16.28 -38.62
N PHE A 313 -20.27 16.74 -38.32
CA PHE A 313 -20.60 17.41 -37.06
C PHE A 313 -20.51 16.40 -35.90
N THR A 314 -21.02 15.19 -36.07
CA THR A 314 -21.03 14.14 -35.06
C THR A 314 -19.63 13.76 -34.65
N VAL A 315 -18.73 13.51 -35.59
CA VAL A 315 -17.28 13.18 -35.28
C VAL A 315 -16.67 14.27 -34.41
N LYS A 316 -16.79 15.53 -34.84
CA LYS A 316 -16.24 16.67 -34.10
C LYS A 316 -16.85 16.79 -32.71
N LYS A 317 -18.17 16.77 -32.63
CA LYS A 317 -18.90 16.98 -31.37
C LYS A 317 -18.70 15.88 -30.39
N SER A 318 -18.68 14.61 -30.84
CA SER A 318 -18.45 13.46 -29.99
C SER A 318 -17.04 13.39 -29.45
N THR A 319 -16.04 13.83 -30.23
CA THR A 319 -14.65 13.96 -29.77
C THR A 319 -14.53 15.00 -28.66
N GLU A 320 -15.14 16.19 -28.85
CA GLU A 320 -15.13 17.27 -27.85
C GLU A 320 -15.83 16.83 -26.53
N GLU A 321 -16.97 16.16 -26.66
CA GLU A 321 -17.73 15.66 -25.49
C GLU A 321 -16.96 14.54 -24.75
N THR A 322 -16.35 13.63 -25.49
CA THR A 322 -15.54 12.54 -24.91
C THR A 322 -14.31 13.08 -24.18
N ASP A 323 -13.62 14.07 -24.78
CA ASP A 323 -12.47 14.73 -24.13
C ASP A 323 -12.89 15.43 -22.83
N LYS A 324 -14.01 16.15 -22.86
CA LYS A 324 -14.58 16.81 -21.67
C LYS A 324 -14.97 15.81 -20.59
N GLU A 325 -15.64 14.70 -20.95
CA GLU A 325 -16.02 13.66 -20.01
C GLU A 325 -14.79 12.95 -19.43
N THR A 326 -13.77 12.76 -20.23
CA THR A 326 -12.48 12.19 -19.78
C THR A 326 -11.80 13.13 -18.79
N TYR A 327 -11.78 14.44 -19.04
CA TYR A 327 -11.27 15.42 -18.09
C TYR A 327 -12.03 15.35 -16.75
N GLN A 328 -13.36 15.37 -16.78
CA GLN A 328 -14.19 15.30 -15.58
C GLN A 328 -14.01 13.96 -14.82
N ALA A 329 -13.84 12.85 -15.54
CA ALA A 329 -13.58 11.56 -14.92
C ALA A 329 -12.21 11.51 -14.21
N MET A 330 -11.17 12.08 -14.81
CA MET A 330 -9.85 12.18 -14.19
C MET A 330 -9.85 13.15 -13.00
N GLU A 331 -10.55 14.26 -13.10
CA GLU A 331 -10.74 15.20 -12.00
C GLU A 331 -11.46 14.54 -10.81
N ALA A 332 -12.56 13.85 -11.07
CA ALA A 332 -13.30 13.10 -10.04
C ALA A 332 -12.43 12.02 -9.37
N LEU A 333 -11.61 11.29 -10.14
CA LEU A 333 -10.67 10.30 -9.63
C LEU A 333 -9.63 10.96 -8.72
N LEU A 334 -9.03 12.07 -9.15
CA LEU A 334 -8.03 12.80 -8.38
C LEU A 334 -8.62 13.29 -7.05
N HIS A 335 -9.77 13.95 -7.09
CA HIS A 335 -10.46 14.44 -5.90
C HIS A 335 -10.84 13.30 -4.95
N ASN A 336 -11.39 12.21 -5.49
CA ASN A 336 -11.81 11.07 -4.69
C ASN A 336 -10.65 10.45 -3.91
N LEU A 337 -9.50 10.20 -4.56
CA LEU A 337 -8.33 9.59 -3.93
C LEU A 337 -7.63 10.50 -2.89
N ASN A 338 -7.93 11.81 -2.87
CA ASN A 338 -7.40 12.75 -1.88
C ASN A 338 -8.37 13.07 -0.74
N THR A 339 -9.68 12.82 -0.91
CA THR A 339 -10.71 13.24 0.05
C THR A 339 -11.49 12.11 0.68
N MET A 340 -11.60 10.96 0.00
CA MET A 340 -12.36 9.83 0.52
C MET A 340 -11.49 8.91 1.38
N HIS A 341 -11.80 8.88 2.67
CA HIS A 341 -11.18 7.97 3.60
C HIS A 341 -11.76 6.56 3.44
N SER A 342 -10.91 5.55 3.28
CA SER A 342 -11.35 4.15 3.14
C SER A 342 -11.05 3.32 4.38
N ARG A 343 -9.78 3.21 4.82
CA ARG A 343 -9.44 2.39 5.97
C ARG A 343 -10.02 2.97 7.25
N ALA A 344 -11.03 2.26 7.80
CA ALA A 344 -11.75 2.62 9.02
C ALA A 344 -12.25 4.09 9.04
N GLY A 345 -12.43 4.73 7.87
CA GLY A 345 -12.84 6.13 7.78
C GLY A 345 -11.78 7.15 8.25
N ALA A 346 -10.52 6.75 8.40
CA ALA A 346 -9.47 7.61 8.94
C ALA A 346 -8.27 7.81 8.02
N GLN A 347 -8.18 7.05 6.91
CA GLN A 347 -7.02 7.07 6.03
C GLN A 347 -7.44 7.18 4.56
N THR A 348 -6.89 8.17 3.84
CA THR A 348 -6.97 8.22 2.38
C THR A 348 -6.08 7.15 1.74
N PRO A 349 -6.44 6.62 0.53
CA PRO A 349 -5.65 5.60 -0.12
C PRO A 349 -4.25 6.07 -0.48
N PHE A 350 -3.21 5.37 -0.01
CA PHE A 350 -1.86 5.55 -0.51
C PHE A 350 -1.77 4.91 -1.89
N SER A 351 -2.11 5.67 -2.92
CA SER A 351 -2.29 5.17 -4.28
C SER A 351 -1.21 5.67 -5.24
N SER A 352 -0.93 4.88 -6.27
CA SER A 352 -0.04 5.26 -7.37
C SER A 352 -0.55 4.74 -8.71
N ILE A 353 -0.22 5.44 -9.79
CA ILE A 353 -0.55 5.07 -11.16
C ILE A 353 0.69 5.16 -12.04
N ASN A 354 0.84 4.20 -12.96
CA ASN A 354 1.90 4.18 -13.95
C ASN A 354 1.27 4.29 -15.34
N TYR A 355 1.79 5.18 -16.18
CA TYR A 355 1.27 5.45 -17.52
C TYR A 355 2.34 6.06 -18.42
N GLY A 356 2.09 6.23 -19.71
CA GLY A 356 3.01 6.88 -20.66
C GLY A 356 3.30 6.06 -21.91
N MET A 357 2.98 4.77 -21.93
CA MET A 357 3.42 3.84 -22.96
C MET A 357 2.39 3.57 -24.06
N ASP A 358 1.09 3.57 -23.73
CA ASP A 358 0.04 3.33 -24.72
C ASP A 358 -0.07 4.53 -25.70
N THR A 359 0.05 4.23 -26.99
CA THR A 359 0.03 5.23 -28.06
C THR A 359 -1.34 5.40 -28.75
N SER A 360 -2.36 4.65 -28.30
CA SER A 360 -3.72 4.78 -28.80
C SER A 360 -4.29 6.16 -28.52
N THR A 361 -5.15 6.65 -29.39
CA THR A 361 -5.77 7.97 -29.23
C THR A 361 -6.58 8.07 -27.95
N GLU A 362 -7.22 6.98 -27.53
CA GLU A 362 -7.96 6.85 -26.29
C GLU A 362 -7.07 6.99 -25.06
N ALA A 363 -5.98 6.26 -25.01
CA ALA A 363 -5.01 6.32 -23.90
C ALA A 363 -4.31 7.70 -23.84
N ARG A 364 -3.97 8.28 -25.00
CA ARG A 364 -3.41 9.64 -25.08
C ARG A 364 -4.40 10.67 -24.52
N MET A 365 -5.70 10.51 -24.77
CA MET A 365 -6.74 11.36 -24.18
C MET A 365 -6.81 11.22 -22.65
N VAL A 366 -6.70 10.00 -22.12
CA VAL A 366 -6.61 9.76 -20.67
C VAL A 366 -5.39 10.44 -20.08
N MET A 367 -4.20 10.19 -20.63
CA MET A 367 -2.93 10.74 -20.14
C MET A 367 -2.91 12.27 -20.18
N LYS A 368 -3.36 12.87 -21.29
CA LYS A 368 -3.47 14.32 -21.43
C LYS A 368 -4.36 14.91 -20.32
N ASN A 369 -5.54 14.35 -20.14
CA ASN A 369 -6.49 14.88 -19.17
C ASN A 369 -6.05 14.64 -17.73
N MET A 370 -5.40 13.49 -17.41
CA MET A 370 -4.81 13.26 -16.10
C MET A 370 -3.71 14.29 -15.77
N LEU A 371 -2.85 14.60 -16.72
CA LEU A 371 -1.82 15.62 -16.56
C LEU A 371 -2.41 17.02 -16.39
N LEU A 372 -3.43 17.39 -17.17
CA LEU A 372 -4.07 18.71 -17.09
C LEU A 372 -4.80 18.90 -15.75
N VAL A 373 -5.51 17.89 -15.27
CA VAL A 373 -6.18 17.90 -13.97
C VAL A 373 -5.13 18.02 -12.84
N THR A 374 -4.03 17.29 -12.95
CA THR A 374 -2.92 17.39 -11.99
C THR A 374 -2.32 18.80 -11.98
N GLU A 375 -2.16 19.41 -13.15
CA GLU A 375 -1.68 20.78 -13.26
C GLU A 375 -2.64 21.79 -12.62
N ALA A 376 -3.95 21.60 -12.79
CA ALA A 376 -4.97 22.43 -12.15
C ALA A 376 -4.93 22.30 -10.63
N GLY A 377 -4.77 21.08 -10.11
CA GLY A 377 -4.77 20.80 -8.66
C GLY A 377 -6.17 20.54 -8.12
N LEU A 378 -6.31 20.49 -6.79
CA LEU A 378 -7.59 20.39 -6.09
C LEU A 378 -8.32 21.73 -6.08
N GLY A 379 -9.50 21.80 -5.44
CA GLY A 379 -10.46 22.90 -5.51
C GLY A 379 -9.91 24.34 -5.53
N ASP A 380 -9.00 24.66 -4.62
CA ASP A 380 -8.31 25.98 -4.58
C ASP A 380 -6.93 25.95 -5.27
N GLY A 381 -6.65 24.93 -6.07
CA GLY A 381 -5.39 24.76 -6.79
C GLY A 381 -4.29 24.14 -5.95
N GLU A 382 -4.59 23.46 -4.84
CA GLU A 382 -3.62 22.74 -4.05
C GLU A 382 -3.06 21.54 -4.81
N THR A 383 -1.80 21.21 -4.54
CA THR A 383 -1.18 20.03 -5.12
C THR A 383 -1.80 18.76 -4.53
N ALA A 384 -2.38 17.91 -5.37
CA ALA A 384 -2.85 16.60 -4.95
C ALA A 384 -1.68 15.72 -4.50
N ILE A 385 -1.85 15.03 -3.37
CA ILE A 385 -0.83 14.08 -2.86
C ILE A 385 -0.96 12.74 -3.57
N PHE A 386 -2.19 12.29 -3.81
CA PHE A 386 -2.52 11.01 -4.45
C PHE A 386 -3.34 11.19 -5.73
N PRO A 387 -3.21 10.24 -6.68
CA PRO A 387 -2.24 9.16 -6.73
C PRO A 387 -0.83 9.69 -7.02
N ILE A 388 0.20 9.03 -6.48
CA ILE A 388 1.58 9.23 -6.92
C ILE A 388 1.64 8.81 -8.38
N GLN A 389 2.07 9.71 -9.26
CA GLN A 389 2.07 9.47 -10.69
C GLN A 389 3.48 9.14 -11.18
N ILE A 390 3.58 8.09 -11.97
CA ILE A 390 4.83 7.64 -12.59
C ILE A 390 4.64 7.64 -14.11
N PHE A 391 5.28 8.59 -14.78
CA PHE A 391 5.31 8.67 -16.24
C PHE A 391 6.46 7.82 -16.77
N ARG A 392 6.16 6.82 -17.60
CA ARG A 392 7.13 5.93 -18.21
C ARG A 392 7.67 6.52 -19.48
N VAL A 393 9.01 6.58 -19.61
CA VAL A 393 9.73 7.16 -20.74
C VAL A 393 10.46 6.07 -21.51
N LYS A 394 10.28 6.02 -22.84
CA LYS A 394 10.90 5.04 -23.70
C LYS A 394 11.18 5.61 -25.09
N GLU A 395 12.36 5.31 -25.67
CA GLU A 395 12.66 5.57 -27.08
C GLU A 395 11.68 4.84 -28.00
N GLY A 396 11.26 5.52 -29.06
CA GLY A 396 10.24 5.05 -29.99
C GLY A 396 8.80 5.33 -29.55
N VAL A 397 8.58 5.76 -28.31
CA VAL A 397 7.25 6.04 -27.77
C VAL A 397 7.09 7.53 -27.42
N ASN A 398 7.98 8.10 -26.59
CA ASN A 398 7.78 9.44 -26.06
C ASN A 398 9.06 10.20 -25.72
N PHE A 399 10.25 9.63 -25.94
CA PHE A 399 11.52 10.26 -25.54
C PHE A 399 12.02 11.30 -26.55
N ASN A 400 11.95 11.02 -27.86
CA ASN A 400 12.48 11.87 -28.90
C ASN A 400 11.39 12.70 -29.62
N PRO A 401 11.73 13.90 -30.14
CA PRO A 401 10.84 14.67 -30.98
C PRO A 401 10.30 13.85 -32.16
N GLY A 402 9.00 13.89 -32.39
CA GLY A 402 8.31 13.17 -33.45
C GLY A 402 7.80 11.78 -33.09
N GLU A 403 8.12 11.27 -31.91
CA GLU A 403 7.53 10.03 -31.40
C GLU A 403 6.06 10.25 -30.96
N PRO A 404 5.23 9.18 -30.98
CA PRO A 404 3.76 9.29 -30.79
C PRO A 404 3.33 10.06 -29.54
N ASN A 405 3.97 9.86 -28.39
CA ASN A 405 3.62 10.47 -27.12
C ASN A 405 4.62 11.54 -26.65
N TYR A 406 5.47 12.07 -27.52
CA TYR A 406 6.46 13.08 -27.16
C TYR A 406 5.85 14.38 -26.62
N ASP A 407 4.71 14.80 -27.17
CA ASP A 407 3.95 15.95 -26.71
C ASP A 407 3.45 15.75 -25.26
N LEU A 408 3.03 14.54 -24.91
CA LEU A 408 2.63 14.18 -23.56
C LEU A 408 3.82 14.15 -22.59
N PHE A 409 5.00 13.70 -23.04
CA PHE A 409 6.21 13.79 -22.24
C PHE A 409 6.58 15.26 -21.92
N LYS A 410 6.49 16.17 -22.90
CA LYS A 410 6.68 17.60 -22.64
C LYS A 410 5.65 18.16 -21.66
N LEU A 411 4.39 17.74 -21.80
CA LEU A 411 3.34 18.11 -20.85
C LEU A 411 3.65 17.58 -19.45
N ALA A 412 4.07 16.33 -19.34
CA ALA A 412 4.45 15.71 -18.07
C ALA A 412 5.60 16.44 -17.38
N CYS A 413 6.63 16.85 -18.13
CA CYS A 413 7.74 17.67 -17.62
C CYS A 413 7.24 19.03 -17.09
N ARG A 414 6.35 19.70 -17.83
CA ARG A 414 5.76 20.97 -17.39
C ARG A 414 4.95 20.81 -16.09
N VAL A 415 4.12 19.78 -16.02
CA VAL A 415 3.30 19.49 -14.83
C VAL A 415 4.19 19.14 -13.64
N SER A 416 5.21 18.30 -13.85
CA SER A 416 6.15 17.92 -12.80
C SER A 416 6.93 19.13 -12.25
N ALA A 417 7.33 20.06 -13.09
CA ALA A 417 7.98 21.29 -12.65
C ALA A 417 7.09 22.16 -11.76
N LYS A 418 5.77 22.11 -11.95
CA LYS A 418 4.79 22.89 -11.18
C LYS A 418 4.29 22.17 -9.93
N ARG A 419 4.12 20.84 -9.99
CA ARG A 419 3.40 20.03 -9.00
C ARG A 419 4.23 18.96 -8.33
N LEU A 420 5.49 18.78 -8.70
CA LEU A 420 6.38 17.69 -8.30
C LEU A 420 5.94 16.29 -8.77
N PHE A 421 4.86 16.18 -9.51
CA PHE A 421 4.33 14.99 -10.17
C PHE A 421 4.04 15.28 -11.65
N PRO A 422 4.18 14.28 -12.55
CA PRO A 422 4.60 12.89 -12.31
C PRO A 422 6.12 12.75 -12.03
N ASN A 423 6.49 11.63 -11.37
CA ASN A 423 7.85 11.11 -11.39
C ASN A 423 8.11 10.40 -12.72
N PHE A 424 9.38 10.22 -13.10
CA PHE A 424 9.74 9.58 -14.37
C PHE A 424 10.41 8.23 -14.16
N SER A 425 10.02 7.25 -14.99
CA SER A 425 10.62 5.92 -15.04
C SER A 425 11.15 5.65 -16.45
N PHE A 426 12.46 5.45 -16.57
CA PHE A 426 13.12 5.20 -17.85
C PHE A 426 13.11 3.71 -18.18
N GLN A 427 12.30 3.32 -19.17
CA GLN A 427 12.14 1.93 -19.58
C GLN A 427 13.38 1.38 -20.28
N ASP A 428 14.15 2.23 -20.95
CA ASP A 428 15.37 1.89 -21.69
C ASP A 428 16.61 1.66 -20.81
N ALA A 429 16.48 1.86 -19.48
CA ALA A 429 17.56 1.50 -18.58
C ALA A 429 17.86 -0.01 -18.70
N PRO A 430 19.14 -0.43 -18.82
CA PRO A 430 19.51 -1.83 -19.11
C PRO A 430 18.87 -2.85 -18.14
N PHE A 431 18.69 -2.47 -16.90
CA PHE A 431 18.05 -3.31 -15.89
C PHE A 431 16.51 -3.40 -16.03
N ASN A 432 15.89 -2.51 -16.81
CA ASN A 432 14.46 -2.54 -17.14
C ASN A 432 14.21 -3.28 -18.45
N LEU A 433 15.06 -3.03 -19.48
CA LEU A 433 14.93 -3.69 -20.80
C LEU A 433 15.03 -5.20 -20.73
N LYS A 434 15.75 -5.74 -19.76
CA LYS A 434 15.95 -7.18 -19.59
C LYS A 434 14.63 -7.99 -19.58
N TYR A 435 13.55 -7.37 -19.12
CA TYR A 435 12.25 -8.03 -18.95
C TYR A 435 11.17 -7.50 -19.89
N TYR A 436 11.45 -6.43 -20.60
CA TYR A 436 10.52 -5.80 -21.52
C TYR A 436 10.36 -6.64 -22.79
N LYS A 437 9.12 -6.84 -23.24
CA LYS A 437 8.75 -7.45 -24.51
C LYS A 437 7.84 -6.49 -25.26
N GLU A 438 8.21 -6.13 -26.48
CA GLU A 438 7.40 -5.25 -27.32
C GLU A 438 6.02 -5.83 -27.61
N GLY A 439 4.97 -5.03 -27.53
CA GLY A 439 3.59 -5.48 -27.69
C GLY A 439 3.00 -6.23 -26.49
N HIS A 440 3.74 -6.30 -25.37
CA HIS A 440 3.32 -6.96 -24.13
C HIS A 440 3.32 -6.00 -22.95
N PRO A 441 2.25 -5.18 -22.79
CA PRO A 441 2.15 -4.17 -21.72
C PRO A 441 2.33 -4.74 -20.31
N GLU A 442 1.97 -6.01 -20.13
CA GLU A 442 2.12 -6.73 -18.86
C GLU A 442 3.58 -6.97 -18.45
N THR A 443 4.54 -6.79 -19.38
CA THR A 443 5.98 -6.91 -19.11
C THR A 443 6.65 -5.58 -18.84
N GLU A 444 5.94 -4.47 -19.01
CA GLU A 444 6.45 -3.13 -18.74
C GLU A 444 6.71 -2.94 -17.25
N ILE A 445 7.85 -2.33 -16.94
CA ILE A 445 8.22 -2.07 -15.56
C ILE A 445 7.27 -1.02 -14.97
N ALA A 446 6.76 -1.30 -13.78
CA ALA A 446 5.95 -0.39 -13.01
C ALA A 446 6.43 -0.29 -11.56
N TYR A 447 6.06 0.80 -10.91
CA TYR A 447 6.42 1.07 -9.52
C TYR A 447 5.18 1.01 -8.64
N MET A 448 5.35 0.40 -7.45
CA MET A 448 4.34 0.37 -6.40
C MET A 448 4.63 1.42 -5.35
N GLY A 449 3.57 2.02 -4.81
CA GLY A 449 3.66 2.99 -3.74
C GLY A 449 4.65 4.09 -4.07
N CYS A 450 5.66 4.26 -3.21
CA CYS A 450 6.63 5.32 -3.39
C CYS A 450 7.79 4.97 -4.33
N ARG A 451 8.33 3.72 -4.36
CA ARG A 451 9.57 3.40 -5.09
C ARG A 451 9.81 1.93 -5.40
N THR A 452 8.94 1.02 -5.00
CA THR A 452 9.19 -0.40 -5.24
C THR A 452 9.00 -0.74 -6.71
N ARG A 453 10.10 -1.06 -7.38
CA ARG A 453 10.09 -1.51 -8.76
C ARG A 453 9.65 -2.97 -8.84
N VAL A 454 8.68 -3.25 -9.68
CA VAL A 454 8.22 -4.61 -9.98
C VAL A 454 8.71 -5.05 -11.34
N MET A 455 9.29 -6.20 -11.38
CA MET A 455 9.82 -6.86 -12.57
C MET A 455 9.75 -8.37 -12.38
N ALA A 456 10.06 -9.12 -13.42
CA ALA A 456 10.15 -10.57 -13.53
C ALA A 456 9.79 -11.42 -12.31
N ASN A 457 9.22 -12.58 -12.57
CA ASN A 457 8.96 -13.60 -11.57
C ASN A 457 10.13 -14.58 -11.53
N VAL A 458 10.95 -14.53 -10.46
CA VAL A 458 12.12 -15.43 -10.30
C VAL A 458 11.73 -16.91 -10.16
N HIS A 459 10.49 -17.19 -9.69
CA HIS A 459 9.98 -18.54 -9.46
C HIS A 459 9.24 -19.11 -10.67
N ASP A 460 8.82 -18.26 -11.59
CA ASP A 460 8.15 -18.60 -12.84
C ASP A 460 8.60 -17.63 -13.93
N PRO A 461 9.82 -17.83 -14.47
CA PRO A 461 10.40 -16.90 -15.45
C PRO A 461 9.62 -16.80 -16.76
N GLU A 462 8.73 -17.74 -17.05
CA GLU A 462 7.87 -17.69 -18.23
C GLU A 462 6.67 -16.75 -18.02
N LYS A 463 6.33 -16.47 -16.75
CA LYS A 463 5.29 -15.53 -16.35
C LYS A 463 5.89 -14.18 -15.90
N GLU A 464 6.56 -13.51 -16.78
CA GLU A 464 7.14 -12.18 -16.50
C GLU A 464 6.08 -11.09 -16.57
N ILE A 465 5.16 -11.08 -15.62
CA ILE A 465 4.09 -10.08 -15.53
C ILE A 465 4.27 -9.12 -14.36
N THR A 466 3.96 -7.85 -14.59
CA THR A 466 4.00 -6.80 -13.57
C THR A 466 2.69 -6.72 -12.76
N PRO A 467 1.49 -6.79 -13.37
CA PRO A 467 0.23 -6.71 -12.63
C PRO A 467 0.03 -7.87 -11.64
N GLY A 468 -0.74 -7.61 -10.57
CA GLY A 468 -1.10 -8.61 -9.56
C GLY A 468 0.04 -8.99 -8.60
N ARG A 469 1.14 -8.23 -8.57
CA ARG A 469 2.30 -8.43 -7.68
C ARG A 469 2.15 -7.60 -6.41
N GLY A 470 2.86 -8.00 -5.37
CA GLY A 470 2.90 -7.29 -4.10
C GLY A 470 4.18 -7.54 -3.32
N ASN A 471 4.44 -6.71 -2.28
CA ASN A 471 5.52 -6.90 -1.33
C ASN A 471 5.04 -7.74 -0.14
N LEU A 472 5.86 -8.67 0.34
CA LEU A 472 5.59 -9.35 1.60
C LEU A 472 6.00 -8.49 2.80
N SER A 473 7.24 -8.03 2.82
CA SER A 473 7.78 -7.07 3.79
C SER A 473 9.12 -6.54 3.29
N PHE A 474 9.64 -5.50 3.93
CA PHE A 474 11.00 -5.05 3.69
C PHE A 474 11.61 -4.41 4.93
N THR A 475 12.93 -4.42 4.99
CA THR A 475 13.71 -3.90 6.09
C THR A 475 14.80 -2.98 5.57
N SER A 476 14.90 -1.78 6.14
CA SER A 476 15.97 -0.83 5.85
C SER A 476 17.13 -1.00 6.82
N ILE A 477 18.36 -0.81 6.34
CA ILE A 477 19.59 -0.82 7.14
C ILE A 477 20.03 0.63 7.34
N ASN A 478 20.39 0.98 8.57
CA ASN A 478 20.88 2.32 8.90
C ASN A 478 22.38 2.47 8.56
N LEU A 479 22.67 2.81 7.30
CA LEU A 479 24.05 2.99 6.83
C LEU A 479 24.81 4.09 7.58
N PRO A 480 24.23 5.28 7.89
CA PRO A 480 24.91 6.29 8.72
C PRO A 480 25.36 5.74 10.09
N ARG A 481 24.50 4.96 10.74
CA ARG A 481 24.85 4.33 12.03
C ARG A 481 25.98 3.33 11.89
N ILE A 482 25.96 2.48 10.86
CA ILE A 482 27.04 1.53 10.57
C ILE A 482 28.36 2.28 10.37
N ALA A 483 28.36 3.34 9.58
CA ALA A 483 29.56 4.14 9.34
C ALA A 483 30.10 4.77 10.63
N THR A 484 29.23 5.33 11.47
CA THR A 484 29.60 5.95 12.75
C THR A 484 30.19 4.90 13.72
N VAL A 485 29.54 3.76 13.88
CA VAL A 485 29.99 2.69 14.78
C VAL A 485 31.31 2.09 14.27
N SER A 486 31.42 1.81 12.97
CA SER A 486 32.67 1.29 12.38
C SER A 486 33.83 2.27 12.51
N TYR A 487 33.59 3.55 12.29
CA TYR A 487 34.58 4.60 12.47
C TYR A 487 35.06 4.66 13.92
N THR A 488 34.16 4.62 14.88
CA THR A 488 34.52 4.59 16.32
C THR A 488 35.36 3.38 16.68
N HIS A 489 35.02 2.21 16.18
CA HIS A 489 35.82 0.98 16.43
C HIS A 489 37.16 0.98 15.73
N LEU A 490 37.31 1.64 14.57
CA LEU A 490 38.59 1.73 13.85
C LEU A 490 39.53 2.80 14.43
N THR A 491 38.97 3.90 14.96
CA THR A 491 39.75 5.06 15.39
C THR A 491 40.16 5.00 16.87
N LEU A 492 39.32 4.46 17.75
CA LEU A 492 39.66 4.35 19.18
C LEU A 492 40.95 3.54 19.45
N PRO A 493 41.19 2.37 18.87
CA PRO A 493 42.45 1.66 19.05
C PRO A 493 43.66 2.43 18.51
N THR A 494 43.51 3.17 17.42
CA THR A 494 44.57 3.94 16.78
C THR A 494 44.96 5.16 17.61
N ILE A 495 43.97 5.83 18.24
CA ILE A 495 44.20 6.99 19.11
C ILE A 495 44.93 6.58 20.41
N LEU A 496 44.65 5.37 20.92
CA LEU A 496 45.31 4.85 22.10
C LEU A 496 46.76 4.39 21.85
N LEU A 497 47.14 4.21 20.57
CA LEU A 497 48.52 3.84 20.17
C LEU A 497 49.38 5.06 19.79
N VAL A 498 48.83 6.25 19.77
CA VAL A 498 49.50 7.52 19.53
C VAL A 498 49.62 8.33 20.81
#